data_070dafc318d820150b2713b8a3fbb817
#
_entry.id   070dafc318d820150b2713b8a3fbb817
#
_cell.length_a   1.000
_cell.length_b   1.000
_cell.length_c   1.000
_cell.angle_alpha   90.00
_cell.angle_beta   90.00
_cell.angle_gamma   90.00
#
_symmetry.space_group_name_H-M   'P 1'
#
loop_
_entity.id
_entity.type
_entity.pdbx_description
1 polymer ?
#
loop_
_entity_poly.entity_id
_entity_poly.type
_entity_poly.pdbx_seq_one_letter_code
_entity_poly.pdbx_strand_id
1 'polypeptide(L)'
;ERAMSIINDAAKWWKPQSVAAPVAEQPTEPAAPIQPTTPQTTLENLIAKSVAELSVNSVMETAQPFIEKYVADNFGILPKTIEVKTETDTKKVTGYTHHEFETVLKLVAADIPVFLTGPAGCGKNVICKQISEALGKEFYFSNAVTQEYKITGFIDANGKYQETQFYKAFTHGGVFMLDEMDASTPEVLVILNAAIANRYFDFPVGRVEAHPDFRIVAAGNTYGTGADIEYTGRFQLDASSLDRFAIIEVSYDNDIELAIAGGDKEVIEFIHAFRSAIVAADIKFTVSYRAIERLVKLKGMFDTQKTIQLAVLRGMEKDDANMIAKNLPKISNQYIYELKKMLKK
;
A
#
# COMPACT_ATOMS: atom_id res chain seq x y z
N GLU A 1 -7.30 -4.10 6.82
CA GLU A 1 -7.52 -5.57 6.91
C GLU A 1 -7.90 -6.20 5.56
N ARG A 2 -8.80 -5.59 4.76
CA ARG A 2 -9.18 -6.16 3.45
C ARG A 2 -8.08 -6.13 2.38
N ALA A 3 -7.23 -5.10 2.34
CA ALA A 3 -6.16 -5.01 1.35
C ALA A 3 -5.01 -6.00 1.62
N MET A 4 -4.67 -6.23 2.88
CA MET A 4 -3.68 -7.24 3.28
C MET A 4 -4.20 -8.67 3.14
N SER A 5 -5.50 -8.90 3.34
CA SER A 5 -6.16 -10.17 3.05
C SER A 5 -6.01 -10.56 1.57
N ILE A 6 -6.10 -9.60 0.66
CA ILE A 6 -6.02 -9.85 -0.79
C ILE A 6 -4.59 -10.24 -1.23
N ILE A 7 -3.55 -9.62 -0.64
CA ILE A 7 -2.15 -9.96 -0.95
C ILE A 7 -1.79 -11.34 -0.35
N ASN A 8 -2.26 -11.64 0.85
CA ASN A 8 -2.08 -12.95 1.48
C ASN A 8 -2.95 -14.05 0.85
N ASP A 9 -4.13 -13.72 0.33
CA ASP A 9 -4.98 -14.68 -0.37
C ASP A 9 -4.47 -15.00 -1.76
N ALA A 10 -3.84 -14.08 -2.48
CA ALA A 10 -3.20 -14.38 -3.76
C ALA A 10 -2.10 -15.45 -3.62
N ALA A 11 -1.36 -15.45 -2.50
CA ALA A 11 -0.37 -16.47 -2.21
C ALA A 11 -0.98 -17.85 -1.84
N LYS A 12 -2.24 -17.91 -1.39
CA LYS A 12 -2.96 -19.15 -1.04
C LYS A 12 -3.59 -19.88 -2.23
N TRP A 13 -3.78 -19.19 -3.35
CA TRP A 13 -4.46 -19.76 -4.53
C TRP A 13 -3.53 -20.48 -5.49
N TRP A 14 -2.21 -20.37 -5.32
CA TRP A 14 -1.25 -21.07 -6.16
C TRP A 14 -0.74 -22.34 -5.46
N LYS A 15 -1.43 -23.46 -5.67
CA LYS A 15 -0.92 -24.81 -5.37
C LYS A 15 -0.50 -25.44 -6.72
N PRO A 16 0.78 -25.82 -6.91
CA PRO A 16 1.14 -26.60 -8.08
C PRO A 16 0.44 -27.95 -8.01
N GLN A 17 -0.24 -28.33 -9.09
CA GLN A 17 -0.79 -29.68 -9.23
C GLN A 17 0.38 -30.67 -9.28
N SER A 18 0.43 -31.58 -8.32
CA SER A 18 1.36 -32.69 -8.32
C SER A 18 0.99 -33.68 -9.41
N VAL A 19 1.85 -33.78 -10.42
CA VAL A 19 1.79 -34.88 -11.38
C VAL A 19 2.29 -36.13 -10.65
N ALA A 20 1.44 -37.14 -10.53
CA ALA A 20 1.77 -38.41 -9.93
C ALA A 20 2.87 -39.12 -10.74
N ALA A 21 3.97 -39.44 -10.09
CA ALA A 21 4.99 -40.33 -10.66
C ALA A 21 4.61 -41.81 -10.48
N PRO A 22 4.99 -42.69 -11.37
CA PRO A 22 4.59 -44.10 -11.34
C PRO A 22 5.27 -44.87 -10.21
N VAL A 23 4.48 -45.77 -9.62
CA VAL A 23 4.88 -46.73 -8.57
C VAL A 23 5.94 -47.67 -9.09
N ALA A 24 7.10 -47.72 -8.43
CA ALA A 24 8.11 -48.76 -8.64
C ALA A 24 8.15 -49.69 -7.40
N GLU A 25 8.18 -50.98 -7.70
CA GLU A 25 8.15 -52.10 -6.75
C GLU A 25 9.33 -52.09 -5.77
N GLN A 26 9.06 -52.52 -4.53
CA GLN A 26 10.05 -52.69 -3.47
C GLN A 26 10.80 -54.02 -3.66
N PRO A 27 12.13 -54.05 -3.46
CA PRO A 27 12.83 -55.26 -3.10
C PRO A 27 13.11 -55.34 -1.59
N THR A 28 12.99 -56.56 -1.10
CA THR A 28 13.16 -57.05 0.24
C THR A 28 14.54 -56.78 0.86
N GLU A 29 14.55 -56.48 2.14
CA GLU A 29 15.70 -56.28 3.03
C GLU A 29 16.59 -57.53 3.18
N PRO A 30 17.90 -57.36 3.34
CA PRO A 30 18.71 -58.25 4.15
C PRO A 30 19.33 -57.53 5.36
N ALA A 31 19.51 -58.32 6.40
CA ALA A 31 19.86 -57.98 7.75
C ALA A 31 21.14 -57.11 7.96
N ALA A 32 21.07 -56.30 8.99
CA ALA A 32 22.10 -55.33 9.44
C ALA A 32 23.40 -56.00 9.91
N PRO A 33 24.57 -55.37 9.62
CA PRO A 33 25.79 -55.57 10.40
C PRO A 33 26.05 -54.42 11.37
N ILE A 34 26.62 -54.82 12.49
CA ILE A 34 26.99 -54.03 13.66
C ILE A 34 27.98 -52.90 13.31
N GLN A 35 27.66 -51.67 13.75
CA GLN A 35 28.52 -50.49 13.57
C GLN A 35 29.67 -50.44 14.60
N PRO A 36 30.87 -49.97 14.20
CA PRO A 36 31.83 -49.38 15.09
C PRO A 36 31.66 -47.86 15.13
N THR A 37 31.46 -47.32 16.31
CA THR A 37 31.42 -45.87 16.58
C THR A 37 32.82 -45.28 16.48
N THR A 38 33.06 -44.42 15.46
CA THR A 38 34.26 -43.59 15.36
C THR A 38 33.94 -42.11 15.14
N PRO A 39 34.78 -41.20 15.68
CA PRO A 39 34.54 -39.74 15.63
C PRO A 39 34.61 -39.10 14.23
N GLN A 40 34.90 -39.86 13.19
CA GLN A 40 35.00 -39.39 11.79
C GLN A 40 33.66 -39.02 11.18
N THR A 41 32.56 -39.66 11.60
CA THR A 41 31.23 -39.48 11.04
C THR A 41 30.67 -38.05 11.29
N THR A 42 31.13 -37.37 12.32
CA THR A 42 30.68 -36.02 12.67
C THR A 42 31.32 -34.94 11.78
N LEU A 43 32.58 -35.15 11.39
CA LEU A 43 33.31 -34.21 10.53
C LEU A 43 32.84 -34.29 9.08
N GLU A 44 32.61 -35.49 8.59
CA GLU A 44 32.09 -35.71 7.24
C GLU A 44 30.67 -35.16 7.08
N ASN A 45 29.82 -35.33 8.09
CA ASN A 45 28.48 -34.75 8.07
C ASN A 45 28.50 -33.21 8.18
N LEU A 46 29.42 -32.63 8.91
CA LEU A 46 29.63 -31.19 8.99
C LEU A 46 30.13 -30.62 7.66
N ILE A 47 31.10 -31.30 7.04
CA ILE A 47 31.62 -30.91 5.72
C ILE A 47 30.54 -31.06 4.65
N ALA A 48 29.81 -32.18 4.62
CA ALA A 48 28.72 -32.37 3.67
C ALA A 48 27.60 -31.34 3.82
N LYS A 49 27.24 -30.96 5.05
CA LYS A 49 26.26 -29.92 5.35
C LYS A 49 26.77 -28.53 4.92
N SER A 50 28.02 -28.20 5.22
CA SER A 50 28.62 -26.92 4.81
C SER A 50 28.79 -26.82 3.29
N VAL A 51 29.13 -27.90 2.58
CA VAL A 51 29.21 -27.94 1.13
C VAL A 51 27.82 -27.83 0.51
N ALA A 52 26.79 -28.46 1.10
CA ALA A 52 25.42 -28.34 0.64
C ALA A 52 24.89 -26.90 0.83
N GLU A 53 25.16 -26.28 1.97
CA GLU A 53 24.76 -24.88 2.24
C GLU A 53 25.51 -23.90 1.31
N LEU A 54 26.80 -24.09 1.08
CA LEU A 54 27.61 -23.29 0.14
C LEU A 54 27.13 -23.47 -1.30
N SER A 55 26.80 -24.68 -1.73
CA SER A 55 26.31 -24.94 -3.07
C SER A 55 24.91 -24.37 -3.29
N VAL A 56 24.04 -24.42 -2.29
CA VAL A 56 22.70 -23.79 -2.37
C VAL A 56 22.81 -22.27 -2.47
N ASN A 57 23.64 -21.64 -1.63
CA ASN A 57 23.86 -20.21 -1.68
C ASN A 57 24.47 -19.76 -3.02
N SER A 58 25.48 -20.49 -3.52
CA SER A 58 26.11 -20.21 -4.80
C SER A 58 25.15 -20.40 -5.99
N VAL A 59 24.30 -21.45 -5.92
CA VAL A 59 23.25 -21.66 -6.94
C VAL A 59 22.20 -20.56 -6.87
N MET A 60 21.79 -20.15 -5.68
CA MET A 60 20.84 -19.04 -5.50
C MET A 60 21.41 -17.72 -6.00
N GLU A 61 22.65 -17.36 -5.64
CA GLU A 61 23.32 -16.16 -6.14
C GLU A 61 23.44 -16.15 -7.68
N THR A 62 23.73 -17.31 -8.28
CA THR A 62 23.83 -17.44 -9.74
C THR A 62 22.47 -17.43 -10.42
N ALA A 63 21.45 -18.05 -9.81
CA ALA A 63 20.10 -18.13 -10.36
C ALA A 63 19.31 -16.83 -10.17
N GLN A 64 19.59 -16.07 -9.13
CA GLN A 64 18.84 -14.87 -8.76
C GLN A 64 18.73 -13.83 -9.90
N PRO A 65 19.80 -13.45 -10.63
CA PRO A 65 19.69 -12.52 -11.74
C PRO A 65 18.81 -13.05 -12.90
N PHE A 66 18.82 -14.37 -13.13
CA PHE A 66 17.96 -14.99 -14.16
C PHE A 66 16.49 -15.03 -13.71
N ILE A 67 16.23 -15.33 -12.44
CA ILE A 67 14.89 -15.29 -11.85
C ILE A 67 14.37 -13.86 -11.88
N GLU A 68 15.16 -12.89 -11.47
CA GLU A 68 14.85 -11.47 -11.49
C GLU A 68 14.52 -11.00 -12.90
N LYS A 69 15.37 -11.35 -13.86
CA LYS A 69 15.11 -11.03 -15.27
C LYS A 69 13.85 -11.70 -15.80
N TYR A 70 13.65 -12.99 -15.51
CA TYR A 70 12.44 -13.72 -15.92
C TYR A 70 11.17 -13.12 -15.31
N VAL A 71 11.19 -12.75 -14.03
CA VAL A 71 10.07 -12.10 -13.35
C VAL A 71 9.84 -10.71 -13.93
N ALA A 72 10.89 -9.91 -14.15
CA ALA A 72 10.78 -8.59 -14.77
C ALA A 72 10.21 -8.67 -16.19
N ASP A 73 10.66 -9.64 -16.99
CA ASP A 73 10.23 -9.81 -18.38
C ASP A 73 8.79 -10.32 -18.51
N ASN A 74 8.34 -11.18 -17.57
CA ASN A 74 7.03 -11.84 -17.67
C ASN A 74 5.96 -11.23 -16.73
N PHE A 75 6.35 -10.69 -15.60
CA PHE A 75 5.45 -10.14 -14.58
C PHE A 75 5.65 -8.63 -14.35
N GLY A 76 6.64 -8.04 -14.99
CA GLY A 76 6.84 -6.60 -15.12
C GLY A 76 7.57 -5.93 -13.96
N ILE A 77 7.55 -6.45 -12.72
CA ILE A 77 8.21 -5.81 -11.59
C ILE A 77 8.56 -6.81 -10.50
N LEU A 78 9.74 -6.63 -9.90
CA LEU A 78 10.15 -7.33 -8.68
C LEU A 78 9.72 -6.55 -7.43
N PRO A 79 9.21 -7.22 -6.40
CA PRO A 79 9.06 -6.60 -5.09
C PRO A 79 10.43 -6.16 -4.59
N LYS A 80 10.56 -4.88 -4.24
CA LYS A 80 11.78 -4.33 -3.67
C LYS A 80 11.89 -4.76 -2.20
N THR A 81 13.10 -5.12 -1.76
CA THR A 81 13.39 -5.29 -0.34
C THR A 81 14.17 -4.07 0.13
N ILE A 82 13.58 -3.31 1.05
CA ILE A 82 14.21 -2.14 1.67
C ILE A 82 14.67 -2.55 3.07
N GLU A 83 15.96 -2.44 3.32
CA GLU A 83 16.51 -2.64 4.66
C GLU A 83 16.50 -1.31 5.42
N VAL A 84 15.73 -1.28 6.50
CA VAL A 84 15.70 -0.14 7.42
C VAL A 84 16.54 -0.47 8.64
N LYS A 85 17.67 0.20 8.77
CA LYS A 85 18.56 0.07 9.94
C LYS A 85 18.23 1.17 10.94
N THR A 86 17.75 0.76 12.09
CA THR A 86 17.63 1.62 13.26
C THR A 86 18.83 1.37 14.20
N GLU A 87 19.01 2.20 15.21
CA GLU A 87 20.11 2.02 16.19
C GLU A 87 20.06 0.65 16.90
N THR A 88 18.90 0.04 17.00
CA THR A 88 18.66 -1.18 17.77
C THR A 88 18.26 -2.40 16.94
N ASP A 89 17.84 -2.22 15.67
CA ASP A 89 17.31 -3.31 14.86
C ASP A 89 17.48 -3.04 13.35
N THR A 90 17.45 -4.12 12.57
CA THR A 90 17.41 -4.05 11.10
C THR A 90 16.14 -4.73 10.61
N LYS A 91 15.22 -3.95 10.05
CA LYS A 91 13.96 -4.45 9.50
C LYS A 91 14.01 -4.49 7.99
N LYS A 92 13.41 -5.54 7.42
CA LYS A 92 13.26 -5.69 5.98
C LYS A 92 11.79 -5.48 5.61
N VAL A 93 11.53 -4.48 4.80
CA VAL A 93 10.23 -4.28 4.15
C VAL A 93 10.32 -4.90 2.77
N THR A 94 9.59 -5.98 2.55
CA THR A 94 9.54 -6.64 1.25
C THR A 94 8.17 -6.41 0.63
N GLY A 95 8.15 -5.93 -0.60
CA GLY A 95 6.90 -5.68 -1.33
C GLY A 95 7.01 -4.54 -2.33
N TYR A 96 5.86 -4.17 -2.87
CA TYR A 96 5.77 -3.01 -3.74
C TYR A 96 5.64 -1.75 -2.90
N THR A 97 6.66 -0.87 -2.97
CA THR A 97 6.68 0.41 -2.28
C THR A 97 6.56 1.53 -3.30
N HIS A 98 5.80 2.55 -2.95
CA HIS A 98 5.69 3.77 -3.75
C HIS A 98 7.06 4.46 -3.89
N HIS A 99 7.32 5.16 -5.00
CA HIS A 99 8.58 5.86 -5.21
C HIS A 99 8.87 6.90 -4.11
N GLU A 100 7.84 7.52 -3.50
CA GLU A 100 8.00 8.44 -2.37
C GLU A 100 8.17 7.75 -1.01
N PHE A 101 8.09 6.43 -0.94
CA PHE A 101 8.17 5.69 0.34
C PHE A 101 9.44 6.03 1.12
N GLU A 102 10.59 6.04 0.46
CA GLU A 102 11.88 6.30 1.11
C GLU A 102 11.97 7.74 1.63
N THR A 103 11.47 8.71 0.86
CA THR A 103 11.41 10.12 1.27
C THR A 103 10.58 10.29 2.53
N VAL A 104 9.36 9.73 2.53
CA VAL A 104 8.43 9.82 3.67
C VAL A 104 8.99 9.07 4.88
N LEU A 105 9.59 7.89 4.68
CA LEU A 105 10.22 7.12 5.76
C LEU A 105 11.32 7.93 6.46
N LYS A 106 12.19 8.60 5.72
CA LYS A 106 13.26 9.44 6.28
C LYS A 106 12.71 10.60 7.10
N LEU A 107 11.66 11.27 6.60
CA LEU A 107 11.02 12.38 7.31
C LEU A 107 10.37 11.90 8.62
N VAL A 108 9.59 10.83 8.57
CA VAL A 108 8.91 10.27 9.75
C VAL A 108 9.92 9.73 10.78
N ALA A 109 11.00 9.09 10.33
CA ALA A 109 12.08 8.64 11.21
C ALA A 109 12.76 9.83 11.93
N ALA A 110 12.94 10.95 11.24
CA ALA A 110 13.51 12.20 11.77
C ALA A 110 12.52 13.01 12.64
N ASP A 111 11.34 12.47 12.98
CA ASP A 111 10.27 13.16 13.73
C ASP A 111 9.75 14.43 13.04
N ILE A 112 9.76 14.45 11.71
CA ILE A 112 9.18 15.54 10.91
C ILE A 112 7.75 15.16 10.55
N PRO A 113 6.72 15.95 10.95
CA PRO A 113 5.35 15.72 10.51
C PRO A 113 5.23 15.77 8.99
N VAL A 114 4.48 14.83 8.40
CA VAL A 114 4.33 14.74 6.94
C VAL A 114 2.88 14.88 6.54
N PHE A 115 2.60 15.69 5.51
CA PHE A 115 1.29 15.78 4.87
C PHE A 115 1.39 15.21 3.46
N LEU A 116 0.74 14.04 3.26
CA LEU A 116 0.64 13.39 1.97
C LEU A 116 -0.55 13.96 1.19
N THR A 117 -0.29 14.63 0.11
CA THR A 117 -1.33 15.16 -0.78
C THR A 117 -1.36 14.42 -2.11
N GLY A 118 -2.51 14.34 -2.75
CA GLY A 118 -2.63 13.70 -4.06
C GLY A 118 -3.99 13.04 -4.29
N PRO A 119 -4.23 12.50 -5.50
CA PRO A 119 -5.54 12.01 -5.90
C PRO A 119 -6.06 10.89 -5.01
N ALA A 120 -7.39 10.75 -4.95
CA ALA A 120 -8.02 9.69 -4.19
C ALA A 120 -7.57 8.30 -4.69
N GLY A 121 -7.22 7.42 -3.74
CA GLY A 121 -6.85 6.02 -4.05
C GLY A 121 -5.49 5.85 -4.72
N CYS A 122 -4.52 6.77 -4.54
CA CYS A 122 -3.12 6.63 -4.95
C CYS A 122 -2.23 5.89 -3.92
N GLY A 123 -2.80 5.39 -2.81
CA GLY A 123 -2.04 4.55 -1.88
C GLY A 123 -1.48 5.25 -0.64
N LYS A 124 -1.86 6.50 -0.33
CA LYS A 124 -1.38 7.26 0.84
C LYS A 124 -1.41 6.46 2.15
N ASN A 125 -2.53 5.78 2.44
CA ASN A 125 -2.70 4.97 3.65
C ASN A 125 -1.80 3.73 3.66
N VAL A 126 -1.52 3.16 2.49
CA VAL A 126 -0.62 2.01 2.35
C VAL A 126 0.82 2.43 2.67
N ILE A 127 1.25 3.57 2.14
CA ILE A 127 2.57 4.17 2.44
C ILE A 127 2.74 4.33 3.95
N CYS A 128 1.77 4.95 4.64
CA CYS A 128 1.85 5.18 6.09
C CYS A 128 1.93 3.86 6.87
N LYS A 129 1.15 2.85 6.48
CA LYS A 129 1.20 1.54 7.12
C LYS A 129 2.55 0.85 6.91
N GLN A 130 3.08 0.86 5.69
CA GLN A 130 4.41 0.31 5.40
C GLN A 130 5.51 1.03 6.19
N ILE A 131 5.39 2.36 6.39
CA ILE A 131 6.33 3.14 7.21
C ILE A 131 6.28 2.71 8.68
N SER A 132 5.08 2.52 9.25
CA SER A 132 4.96 2.05 10.63
C SER A 132 5.58 0.66 10.81
N GLU A 133 5.36 -0.25 9.85
CA GLU A 133 5.98 -1.58 9.81
C GLU A 133 7.51 -1.49 9.69
N ALA A 134 8.02 -0.63 8.80
CA ALA A 134 9.45 -0.39 8.59
C ALA A 134 10.15 0.14 9.86
N LEU A 135 9.51 1.06 10.56
CA LEU A 135 10.01 1.63 11.81
C LEU A 135 9.76 0.73 13.03
N GLY A 136 8.98 -0.35 12.87
CA GLY A 136 8.58 -1.22 13.96
C GLY A 136 7.72 -0.54 15.01
N LYS A 137 6.92 0.42 14.58
CA LYS A 137 6.04 1.19 15.44
C LYS A 137 4.59 0.77 15.24
N GLU A 138 3.77 0.88 16.26
CA GLU A 138 2.32 0.63 16.16
C GLU A 138 1.68 1.67 15.22
N PHE A 139 0.68 1.23 14.45
CA PHE A 139 -0.06 2.08 13.51
C PHE A 139 -1.42 2.44 14.05
N TYR A 140 -1.67 3.73 14.20
CA TYR A 140 -2.93 4.31 14.65
C TYR A 140 -3.56 5.14 13.52
N PHE A 141 -4.85 4.98 13.30
CA PHE A 141 -5.54 5.58 12.18
C PHE A 141 -6.80 6.32 12.63
N SER A 142 -6.99 7.52 12.10
CA SER A 142 -8.24 8.27 12.17
C SER A 142 -8.57 8.83 10.79
N ASN A 143 -9.84 8.80 10.43
CA ASN A 143 -10.34 9.52 9.26
C ASN A 143 -10.62 10.97 9.59
N ALA A 144 -11.14 11.76 8.64
CA ALA A 144 -11.54 13.14 8.85
C ALA A 144 -12.26 13.35 10.19
N VAL A 145 -11.86 14.37 10.93
CA VAL A 145 -12.38 14.68 12.26
C VAL A 145 -13.10 16.01 12.25
N THR A 146 -14.39 15.96 12.59
CA THR A 146 -15.27 17.14 12.63
C THR A 146 -15.65 17.56 14.06
N GLN A 147 -15.20 16.82 15.06
CA GLN A 147 -15.54 17.06 16.46
C GLN A 147 -14.33 16.77 17.34
N GLU A 148 -14.05 17.67 18.27
CA GLU A 148 -12.88 17.65 19.14
C GLU A 148 -12.71 16.33 19.90
N TYR A 149 -13.79 15.81 20.50
CA TYR A 149 -13.72 14.59 21.31
C TYR A 149 -13.24 13.34 20.53
N LYS A 150 -13.29 13.35 19.20
CA LYS A 150 -12.74 12.28 18.37
C LYS A 150 -11.20 12.29 18.33
N ILE A 151 -10.58 13.39 18.71
CA ILE A 151 -9.13 13.51 18.93
C ILE A 151 -8.82 13.40 20.42
N THR A 152 -9.48 14.22 21.26
CA THR A 152 -9.15 14.34 22.67
C THR A 152 -9.71 13.22 23.54
N GLY A 153 -10.71 12.45 23.06
CA GLY A 153 -11.48 11.54 23.87
C GLY A 153 -12.49 12.27 24.75
N PHE A 154 -13.20 11.55 25.59
CA PHE A 154 -14.20 12.08 26.50
C PHE A 154 -14.38 11.16 27.72
N ILE A 155 -14.92 11.72 28.79
CA ILE A 155 -15.34 10.96 29.96
C ILE A 155 -16.82 10.59 29.78
N ASP A 156 -17.13 9.29 29.82
CA ASP A 156 -18.50 8.81 29.67
C ASP A 156 -19.35 9.02 30.92
N ALA A 157 -20.63 8.66 30.85
CA ALA A 157 -21.58 8.81 31.95
C ALA A 157 -21.23 8.02 33.22
N ASN A 158 -20.34 7.03 33.10
CA ASN A 158 -19.84 6.23 34.21
C ASN A 158 -18.52 6.77 34.79
N GLY A 159 -18.07 7.93 34.32
CA GLY A 159 -16.79 8.52 34.74
C GLY A 159 -15.55 7.85 34.10
N LYS A 160 -15.74 7.00 33.09
CA LYS A 160 -14.65 6.32 32.42
C LYS A 160 -14.18 7.11 31.20
N TYR A 161 -12.88 7.32 31.07
CA TYR A 161 -12.32 7.96 29.89
C TYR A 161 -12.35 7.00 28.68
N GLN A 162 -12.82 7.51 27.57
CA GLN A 162 -12.85 6.82 26.29
C GLN A 162 -11.71 7.32 25.42
N GLU A 163 -10.68 6.46 25.29
CA GLU A 163 -9.45 6.77 24.58
C GLU A 163 -9.66 6.78 23.06
N THR A 164 -9.01 7.72 22.39
CA THR A 164 -8.96 7.80 20.93
C THR A 164 -7.69 7.15 20.37
N GLN A 165 -7.64 6.95 19.05
CA GLN A 165 -6.42 6.50 18.39
C GLN A 165 -5.29 7.53 18.51
N PHE A 166 -5.62 8.83 18.47
CA PHE A 166 -4.66 9.89 18.71
C PHE A 166 -4.08 9.84 20.13
N TYR A 167 -4.95 9.72 21.15
CA TYR A 167 -4.50 9.58 22.53
C TYR A 167 -3.54 8.41 22.71
N LYS A 168 -3.88 7.23 22.15
CA LYS A 168 -3.04 6.04 22.24
C LYS A 168 -1.68 6.23 21.57
N ALA A 169 -1.67 6.78 20.34
CA ALA A 169 -0.42 7.08 19.66
C ALA A 169 0.43 8.08 20.45
N PHE A 170 -0.20 9.12 21.01
CA PHE A 170 0.46 10.18 21.73
C PHE A 170 1.09 9.70 23.04
N THR A 171 0.42 8.79 23.77
CA THR A 171 0.84 8.28 25.07
C THR A 171 1.77 7.08 25.02
N HIS A 172 1.58 6.18 24.02
CA HIS A 172 2.32 4.92 23.93
C HIS A 172 3.38 4.93 22.82
N GLY A 173 3.40 5.98 22.00
CA GLY A 173 4.23 6.02 20.81
C GLY A 173 3.59 5.28 19.64
N GLY A 174 4.15 5.48 18.46
CA GLY A 174 3.65 4.91 17.21
C GLY A 174 3.42 5.94 16.12
N VAL A 175 2.97 5.51 14.96
CA VAL A 175 2.64 6.37 13.84
C VAL A 175 1.14 6.62 13.83
N PHE A 176 0.73 7.85 14.11
CA PHE A 176 -0.65 8.29 13.97
C PHE A 176 -0.87 8.86 12.58
N MET A 177 -1.85 8.30 11.87
CA MET A 177 -2.30 8.80 10.58
C MET A 177 -3.67 9.47 10.70
N LEU A 178 -3.72 10.76 10.32
CA LEU A 178 -4.97 11.49 10.10
C LEU A 178 -5.26 11.50 8.59
N ASP A 179 -6.15 10.64 8.15
CA ASP A 179 -6.60 10.62 6.75
C ASP A 179 -7.68 11.68 6.52
N GLU A 180 -7.74 12.20 5.31
CA GLU A 180 -8.65 13.28 4.93
C GLU A 180 -8.55 14.51 5.85
N MET A 181 -7.32 14.93 6.19
CA MET A 181 -7.07 16.10 7.01
C MET A 181 -7.75 17.35 6.44
N ASP A 182 -7.78 17.49 5.12
CA ASP A 182 -8.45 18.57 4.38
C ASP A 182 -10.00 18.54 4.46
N ALA A 183 -10.58 17.44 4.97
CA ALA A 183 -12.00 17.34 5.31
C ALA A 183 -12.28 17.46 6.81
N SER A 184 -11.23 17.62 7.63
CA SER A 184 -11.37 17.88 9.06
C SER A 184 -11.66 19.35 9.32
N THR A 185 -12.44 19.64 10.35
CA THR A 185 -12.77 21.04 10.69
C THR A 185 -11.52 21.79 11.18
N PRO A 186 -11.34 23.05 10.79
CA PRO A 186 -10.17 23.84 11.18
C PRO A 186 -9.93 23.90 12.69
N GLU A 187 -10.98 23.94 13.49
CA GLU A 187 -10.91 23.97 14.96
C GLU A 187 -10.20 22.74 15.52
N VAL A 188 -10.46 21.57 14.95
CA VAL A 188 -9.80 20.31 15.36
C VAL A 188 -8.32 20.32 14.98
N LEU A 189 -7.99 20.91 13.84
CA LEU A 189 -6.58 21.01 13.41
C LEU A 189 -5.76 21.93 14.31
N VAL A 190 -6.36 22.98 14.87
CA VAL A 190 -5.69 23.84 15.86
C VAL A 190 -5.29 23.03 17.11
N ILE A 191 -6.15 22.11 17.56
CA ILE A 191 -5.85 21.22 18.68
C ILE A 191 -4.64 20.33 18.37
N LEU A 192 -4.62 19.71 17.19
CA LEU A 192 -3.48 18.89 16.73
C LEU A 192 -2.21 19.73 16.63
N ASN A 193 -2.28 20.94 16.10
CA ASN A 193 -1.14 21.85 15.99
C ASN A 193 -0.50 22.12 17.35
N ALA A 194 -1.32 22.36 18.38
CA ALA A 194 -0.83 22.60 19.75
C ALA A 194 -0.11 21.37 20.31
N ALA A 195 -0.70 20.18 20.12
CA ALA A 195 -0.10 18.93 20.57
C ALA A 195 1.24 18.61 19.87
N ILE A 196 1.32 18.84 18.55
CA ILE A 196 2.54 18.63 17.74
C ILE A 196 3.65 19.60 18.19
N ALA A 197 3.33 20.90 18.30
CA ALA A 197 4.31 21.95 18.59
C ALA A 197 4.86 21.86 20.01
N ASN A 198 4.00 21.58 20.99
CA ASN A 198 4.37 21.61 22.41
C ASN A 198 4.86 20.27 22.92
N ARG A 199 4.60 19.17 22.22
CA ARG A 199 4.88 17.81 22.68
C ARG A 199 4.20 17.44 24.00
N TYR A 200 3.18 18.17 24.38
CA TYR A 200 2.21 17.84 25.45
C TYR A 200 0.83 18.34 25.07
N PHE A 201 -0.18 17.75 25.68
CA PHE A 201 -1.57 18.15 25.46
C PHE A 201 -2.42 17.90 26.72
N ASP A 202 -3.39 18.79 27.00
CA ASP A 202 -4.31 18.65 28.12
C ASP A 202 -5.57 17.88 27.65
N PHE A 203 -5.53 16.56 27.89
CA PHE A 203 -6.69 15.68 27.62
C PHE A 203 -7.71 15.76 28.78
N PRO A 204 -8.95 15.26 28.58
CA PRO A 204 -9.93 15.20 29.69
C PRO A 204 -9.45 14.49 30.97
N VAL A 205 -8.43 13.69 30.89
CA VAL A 205 -7.78 12.98 32.02
C VAL A 205 -6.58 13.74 32.60
N GLY A 206 -6.28 14.93 32.09
CA GLY A 206 -5.15 15.75 32.52
C GLY A 206 -4.06 15.89 31.45
N ARG A 207 -2.97 16.57 31.82
CA ARG A 207 -1.84 16.80 30.92
C ARG A 207 -1.07 15.52 30.66
N VAL A 208 -0.78 15.28 29.39
CA VAL A 208 0.00 14.15 28.92
C VAL A 208 1.13 14.65 28.03
N GLU A 209 2.35 14.20 28.29
CA GLU A 209 3.51 14.42 27.43
C GLU A 209 3.50 13.44 26.27
N ALA A 210 3.92 13.89 25.11
CA ALA A 210 4.04 13.03 23.92
C ALA A 210 5.14 11.99 24.14
N HIS A 211 4.83 10.74 23.85
CA HIS A 211 5.85 9.69 23.83
C HIS A 211 6.99 10.05 22.86
N PRO A 212 8.27 9.79 23.18
CA PRO A 212 9.39 10.08 22.28
C PRO A 212 9.24 9.47 20.88
N ASP A 213 8.58 8.32 20.81
CA ASP A 213 8.29 7.60 19.57
C ASP A 213 6.98 7.97 18.88
N PHE A 214 6.27 8.97 19.36
CA PHE A 214 5.09 9.48 18.66
C PHE A 214 5.49 10.14 17.35
N ARG A 215 4.83 9.70 16.26
CA ARG A 215 5.00 10.24 14.90
C ARG A 215 3.63 10.56 14.32
N ILE A 216 3.55 11.60 13.51
CA ILE A 216 2.29 11.99 12.85
C ILE A 216 2.47 12.09 11.35
N VAL A 217 1.53 11.51 10.63
CA VAL A 217 1.37 11.67 9.18
C VAL A 217 -0.08 12.06 8.91
N ALA A 218 -0.28 13.10 8.14
CA ALA A 218 -1.59 13.49 7.64
C ALA A 218 -1.73 13.14 6.16
N ALA A 219 -2.95 12.96 5.67
CA ALA A 219 -3.22 12.79 4.25
C ALA A 219 -4.43 13.62 3.83
N GLY A 220 -4.41 14.11 2.59
CA GLY A 220 -5.50 14.86 1.97
C GLY A 220 -5.56 14.61 0.47
N ASN A 221 -6.66 15.02 -0.13
CA ASN A 221 -6.82 14.96 -1.59
C ASN A 221 -6.54 16.31 -2.25
N THR A 222 -6.43 17.37 -1.45
CA THR A 222 -6.07 18.72 -1.88
C THR A 222 -4.82 19.19 -1.13
N TYR A 223 -4.21 20.28 -1.59
CA TYR A 223 -3.09 20.94 -0.88
C TYR A 223 -3.57 21.80 0.32
N GLY A 224 -4.79 21.58 0.81
CA GLY A 224 -5.39 22.44 1.81
C GLY A 224 -5.92 23.76 1.24
N THR A 225 -6.13 23.83 -0.06
CA THR A 225 -6.65 25.02 -0.76
C THR A 225 -8.16 25.19 -0.65
N GLY A 226 -8.83 24.24 -0.02
CA GLY A 226 -10.28 24.19 0.09
C GLY A 226 -10.94 23.32 -0.96
N ALA A 227 -12.27 23.42 -1.03
CA ALA A 227 -13.08 22.64 -1.96
C ALA A 227 -12.81 23.02 -3.42
N ASP A 228 -12.80 22.03 -4.27
CA ASP A 228 -12.81 22.18 -5.73
C ASP A 228 -13.97 21.36 -6.34
N ILE A 229 -14.04 21.30 -7.68
CA ILE A 229 -15.12 20.60 -8.41
C ILE A 229 -15.06 19.08 -8.14
N GLU A 230 -13.88 18.52 -7.94
CA GLU A 230 -13.68 17.08 -7.72
C GLU A 230 -13.84 16.72 -6.23
N TYR A 231 -13.42 17.61 -5.33
CA TYR A 231 -13.41 17.41 -3.88
C TYR A 231 -14.19 18.52 -3.15
N THR A 232 -15.53 18.42 -3.19
CA THR A 232 -16.45 19.48 -2.70
C THR A 232 -16.51 19.60 -1.18
N GLY A 233 -16.18 18.56 -0.43
CA GLY A 233 -16.26 18.53 1.04
C GLY A 233 -14.94 18.85 1.73
N ARG A 234 -14.14 19.80 1.20
CA ARG A 234 -12.82 20.14 1.74
C ARG A 234 -12.79 21.54 2.30
N PHE A 235 -12.09 21.71 3.43
CA PHE A 235 -11.87 23.02 4.07
C PHE A 235 -10.54 23.61 3.57
N GLN A 236 -10.49 24.94 3.57
CA GLN A 236 -9.22 25.64 3.42
C GLN A 236 -8.44 25.51 4.73
N LEU A 237 -7.22 25.00 4.65
CA LEU A 237 -6.35 24.85 5.80
C LEU A 237 -5.57 26.15 6.05
N ASP A 238 -5.39 26.46 7.33
CA ASP A 238 -4.60 27.61 7.73
C ASP A 238 -3.11 27.41 7.40
N ALA A 239 -2.46 28.47 6.95
CA ALA A 239 -1.03 28.45 6.60
C ALA A 239 -0.15 28.00 7.76
N SER A 240 -0.50 28.36 9.01
CA SER A 240 0.24 27.95 10.19
C SER A 240 0.11 26.45 10.48
N SER A 241 -0.98 25.83 10.07
CA SER A 241 -1.16 24.38 10.13
C SER A 241 -0.30 23.67 9.09
N LEU A 242 -0.29 24.18 7.87
CA LEU A 242 0.48 23.59 6.77
C LEU A 242 1.99 23.73 6.98
N ASP A 243 2.47 24.84 7.55
CA ASP A 243 3.89 25.09 7.83
C ASP A 243 4.53 24.07 8.78
N ARG A 244 3.72 23.36 9.57
CA ARG A 244 4.20 22.31 10.47
C ARG A 244 4.52 20.99 9.80
N PHE A 245 4.06 20.82 8.56
CA PHE A 245 4.18 19.56 7.83
C PHE A 245 5.12 19.70 6.63
N ALA A 246 5.96 18.71 6.42
CA ALA A 246 6.60 18.50 5.13
C ALA A 246 5.54 17.97 4.15
N ILE A 247 5.24 18.72 3.10
CA ILE A 247 4.21 18.34 2.13
C ILE A 247 4.85 17.48 1.04
N ILE A 248 4.32 16.28 0.85
CA ILE A 248 4.76 15.32 -0.17
C ILE A 248 3.60 14.99 -1.08
N GLU A 249 3.80 15.20 -2.38
CA GLU A 249 2.82 14.81 -3.39
C GLU A 249 2.93 13.32 -3.72
N VAL A 250 1.82 12.62 -3.58
CA VAL A 250 1.71 11.19 -3.89
C VAL A 250 0.86 11.02 -5.14
N SER A 251 1.50 10.75 -6.26
CA SER A 251 0.85 10.48 -7.55
C SER A 251 0.58 8.99 -7.75
N TYR A 252 0.00 8.60 -8.88
CA TYR A 252 -0.06 7.19 -9.26
C TYR A 252 1.32 6.68 -9.68
N ASP A 253 1.70 5.52 -9.15
CA ASP A 253 2.98 4.86 -9.41
C ASP A 253 2.78 3.70 -10.40
N ASN A 254 3.47 3.75 -11.53
CA ASN A 254 3.34 2.76 -12.60
C ASN A 254 3.71 1.34 -12.15
N ASP A 255 4.70 1.23 -11.27
CA ASP A 255 5.17 -0.06 -10.75
C ASP A 255 4.08 -0.69 -9.87
N ILE A 256 3.46 0.11 -9.01
CA ILE A 256 2.35 -0.33 -8.17
C ILE A 256 1.13 -0.69 -9.04
N GLU A 257 0.83 0.10 -10.07
CA GLU A 257 -0.28 -0.20 -10.97
C GLU A 257 -0.10 -1.54 -11.66
N LEU A 258 1.08 -1.79 -12.19
CA LEU A 258 1.39 -3.05 -12.86
C LEU A 258 1.36 -4.24 -11.89
N ALA A 259 1.80 -4.04 -10.64
CA ALA A 259 1.68 -5.03 -9.59
C ALA A 259 0.21 -5.35 -9.25
N ILE A 260 -0.63 -4.32 -9.11
CA ILE A 260 -2.07 -4.48 -8.87
C ILE A 260 -2.75 -5.19 -10.05
N ALA A 261 -2.29 -4.91 -11.28
CA ALA A 261 -2.78 -5.57 -12.48
C ALA A 261 -2.28 -7.01 -12.64
N GLY A 262 -1.42 -7.50 -11.74
CA GLY A 262 -0.82 -8.83 -11.86
C GLY A 262 0.07 -8.99 -13.11
N GLY A 263 0.71 -7.90 -13.55
CA GLY A 263 1.53 -7.86 -14.77
C GLY A 263 0.75 -7.65 -16.07
N ASP A 264 -0.57 -7.46 -16.02
CA ASP A 264 -1.41 -7.26 -17.21
C ASP A 264 -1.19 -5.87 -17.81
N LYS A 265 -0.26 -5.80 -18.78
CA LYS A 265 0.11 -4.56 -19.47
C LYS A 265 -1.06 -3.96 -20.27
N GLU A 266 -1.98 -4.80 -20.78
CA GLU A 266 -3.13 -4.32 -21.56
C GLU A 266 -4.12 -3.53 -20.68
N VAL A 267 -4.34 -3.98 -19.44
CA VAL A 267 -5.12 -3.25 -18.44
C VAL A 267 -4.48 -1.90 -18.12
N ILE A 268 -3.16 -1.87 -17.91
CA ILE A 268 -2.45 -0.63 -17.57
C ILE A 268 -2.47 0.36 -18.73
N GLU A 269 -2.19 -0.11 -19.95
CA GLU A 269 -2.27 0.71 -21.16
C GLU A 269 -3.68 1.33 -21.33
N PHE A 270 -4.72 0.55 -21.09
CA PHE A 270 -6.10 1.05 -21.11
C PHE A 270 -6.34 2.13 -20.05
N ILE A 271 -5.93 1.90 -18.79
CA ILE A 271 -6.13 2.86 -17.69
C ILE A 271 -5.39 4.17 -17.97
N HIS A 272 -4.12 4.10 -18.42
CA HIS A 272 -3.35 5.30 -18.77
C HIS A 272 -3.96 6.06 -19.93
N ALA A 273 -4.36 5.36 -21.00
CA ALA A 273 -5.05 5.97 -22.12
C ALA A 273 -6.38 6.62 -21.70
N PHE A 274 -7.12 5.97 -20.81
CA PHE A 274 -8.39 6.49 -20.31
C PHE A 274 -8.20 7.74 -19.45
N ARG A 275 -7.22 7.76 -18.53
CA ARG A 275 -6.86 8.98 -17.75
C ARG A 275 -6.42 10.13 -18.65
N SER A 276 -5.58 9.86 -19.65
CA SER A 276 -5.15 10.87 -20.61
C SER A 276 -6.33 11.43 -21.41
N ALA A 277 -7.29 10.57 -21.77
CA ALA A 277 -8.49 10.98 -22.48
C ALA A 277 -9.46 11.79 -21.59
N ILE A 278 -9.54 11.53 -20.29
CA ILE A 278 -10.27 12.33 -19.29
C ILE A 278 -9.71 13.75 -19.26
N VAL A 279 -8.39 13.88 -19.13
CA VAL A 279 -7.72 15.18 -19.12
C VAL A 279 -7.93 15.93 -20.44
N ALA A 280 -7.79 15.25 -21.58
CA ALA A 280 -8.00 15.84 -22.91
C ALA A 280 -9.46 16.26 -23.18
N ALA A 281 -10.42 15.64 -22.48
CA ALA A 281 -11.84 15.97 -22.57
C ALA A 281 -12.27 17.06 -21.57
N ASP A 282 -11.36 17.50 -20.68
CA ASP A 282 -11.63 18.41 -19.56
C ASP A 282 -12.76 17.91 -18.63
N ILE A 283 -12.81 16.60 -18.42
CA ILE A 283 -13.81 15.96 -17.57
C ILE A 283 -13.21 15.71 -16.19
N LYS A 284 -13.98 16.01 -15.13
CA LYS A 284 -13.58 15.73 -13.73
C LYS A 284 -14.06 14.34 -13.33
N PHE A 285 -13.19 13.37 -13.43
CA PHE A 285 -13.48 11.98 -13.07
C PHE A 285 -12.23 11.23 -12.65
N THR A 286 -12.27 10.60 -11.48
CA THR A 286 -11.11 9.90 -10.90
C THR A 286 -11.09 8.42 -11.30
N VAL A 287 -9.96 7.97 -11.86
CA VAL A 287 -9.66 6.56 -12.13
C VAL A 287 -8.44 6.15 -11.31
N SER A 288 -8.68 5.62 -10.11
CA SER A 288 -7.67 5.27 -9.12
C SER A 288 -7.22 3.80 -9.23
N TYR A 289 -6.27 3.37 -8.40
CA TYR A 289 -5.89 1.96 -8.22
C TYR A 289 -7.08 1.03 -8.01
N ARG A 290 -8.15 1.51 -7.35
CA ARG A 290 -9.39 0.75 -7.16
C ARG A 290 -10.10 0.38 -8.48
N ALA A 291 -9.88 1.15 -9.56
CA ALA A 291 -10.40 0.79 -10.88
C ALA A 291 -9.61 -0.38 -11.47
N ILE A 292 -8.29 -0.39 -11.33
CA ILE A 292 -7.42 -1.49 -11.76
C ILE A 292 -7.78 -2.77 -11.00
N GLU A 293 -7.86 -2.69 -9.66
CA GLU A 293 -8.28 -3.83 -8.82
C GLU A 293 -9.63 -4.43 -9.25
N ARG A 294 -10.60 -3.56 -9.57
CA ARG A 294 -11.91 -4.01 -10.04
C ARG A 294 -11.84 -4.64 -11.42
N LEU A 295 -11.08 -4.05 -12.36
CA LEU A 295 -10.88 -4.65 -13.68
C LEU A 295 -10.34 -6.08 -13.57
N VAL A 296 -9.27 -6.25 -12.78
CA VAL A 296 -8.65 -7.56 -12.56
C VAL A 296 -9.61 -8.55 -11.89
N LYS A 297 -10.30 -8.12 -10.83
CA LYS A 297 -11.23 -8.98 -10.09
C LYS A 297 -12.46 -9.40 -10.90
N LEU A 298 -12.93 -8.53 -11.79
CA LEU A 298 -14.12 -8.80 -12.61
C LEU A 298 -13.78 -9.50 -13.93
N LYS A 299 -12.49 -9.53 -14.30
CA LYS A 299 -12.01 -10.24 -15.48
C LYS A 299 -12.35 -11.73 -15.38
N GLY A 300 -13.04 -12.26 -16.39
CA GLY A 300 -13.50 -13.66 -16.39
C GLY A 300 -14.82 -13.92 -15.66
N MET A 301 -15.32 -12.96 -14.85
CA MET A 301 -16.65 -13.05 -14.23
C MET A 301 -17.75 -12.49 -15.14
N PHE A 302 -17.41 -11.45 -15.91
CA PHE A 302 -18.30 -10.77 -16.84
C PHE A 302 -17.62 -10.59 -18.20
N ASP A 303 -18.40 -10.27 -19.22
CA ASP A 303 -17.85 -9.82 -20.49
C ASP A 303 -17.09 -8.49 -20.31
N THR A 304 -16.23 -8.16 -21.27
CA THR A 304 -15.34 -7.00 -21.18
C THR A 304 -16.12 -5.68 -21.09
N GLN A 305 -17.28 -5.55 -21.79
CA GLN A 305 -18.09 -4.34 -21.74
C GLN A 305 -18.67 -4.11 -20.34
N LYS A 306 -19.22 -5.17 -19.73
CA LYS A 306 -19.77 -5.11 -18.39
C LYS A 306 -18.68 -4.87 -17.34
N THR A 307 -17.51 -5.47 -17.51
CA THR A 307 -16.33 -5.23 -16.67
C THR A 307 -15.91 -3.77 -16.72
N ILE A 308 -15.79 -3.16 -17.90
CA ILE A 308 -15.47 -1.73 -18.05
C ILE A 308 -16.55 -0.86 -17.38
N GLN A 309 -17.82 -1.17 -17.60
CA GLN A 309 -18.93 -0.42 -17.01
C GLN A 309 -18.83 -0.39 -15.46
N LEU A 310 -18.61 -1.54 -14.84
CA LEU A 310 -18.57 -1.67 -13.38
C LEU A 310 -17.26 -1.15 -12.77
N ALA A 311 -16.13 -1.36 -13.42
CA ALA A 311 -14.82 -1.04 -12.86
C ALA A 311 -14.42 0.42 -13.11
N VAL A 312 -14.67 0.95 -14.31
CA VAL A 312 -14.13 2.23 -14.77
C VAL A 312 -15.21 3.29 -14.87
N LEU A 313 -16.26 3.06 -15.62
CA LEU A 313 -17.28 4.10 -15.88
C LEU A 313 -18.13 4.46 -14.65
N ARG A 314 -18.47 3.51 -13.81
CA ARG A 314 -19.11 3.72 -12.49
C ARG A 314 -20.24 4.76 -12.43
N GLY A 315 -21.13 4.75 -13.41
CA GLY A 315 -22.23 5.71 -13.45
C GLY A 315 -21.87 7.05 -14.11
N MET A 316 -20.72 7.13 -14.79
CA MET A 316 -20.40 8.25 -15.68
C MET A 316 -21.55 8.46 -16.69
N GLU A 317 -21.88 9.70 -16.96
CA GLU A 317 -22.89 10.05 -17.95
C GLU A 317 -22.45 9.61 -19.36
N LYS A 318 -23.43 9.24 -20.19
CA LYS A 318 -23.13 8.70 -21.53
C LYS A 318 -22.40 9.72 -22.40
N ASP A 319 -22.71 11.00 -22.26
CA ASP A 319 -22.08 12.07 -23.04
C ASP A 319 -20.61 12.25 -22.65
N ASP A 320 -20.28 12.22 -21.36
CA ASP A 320 -18.90 12.26 -20.87
C ASP A 320 -18.11 11.04 -21.37
N ALA A 321 -18.70 9.86 -21.26
CA ALA A 321 -18.06 8.63 -21.75
C ALA A 321 -17.80 8.70 -23.27
N ASN A 322 -18.71 9.29 -24.05
CA ASN A 322 -18.53 9.51 -25.48
C ASN A 322 -17.43 10.53 -25.78
N MET A 323 -17.32 11.61 -24.99
CA MET A 323 -16.25 12.61 -25.14
C MET A 323 -14.88 11.98 -24.84
N ILE A 324 -14.77 11.20 -23.77
CA ILE A 324 -13.54 10.45 -23.43
C ILE A 324 -13.20 9.48 -24.56
N ALA A 325 -14.17 8.71 -25.07
CA ALA A 325 -13.93 7.73 -26.11
C ALA A 325 -13.41 8.32 -27.43
N LYS A 326 -13.77 9.58 -27.75
CA LYS A 326 -13.24 10.32 -28.91
C LYS A 326 -11.76 10.68 -28.73
N ASN A 327 -11.32 10.92 -27.50
CA ASN A 327 -9.95 11.29 -27.18
C ASN A 327 -9.03 10.06 -26.92
N LEU A 328 -9.58 8.84 -26.89
CA LEU A 328 -8.77 7.62 -26.74
C LEU A 328 -7.89 7.38 -27.97
N PRO A 329 -6.62 7.00 -27.75
CA PRO A 329 -5.69 6.72 -28.84
C PRO A 329 -6.17 5.57 -29.73
N LYS A 330 -5.63 5.51 -30.96
CA LYS A 330 -5.88 4.42 -31.91
C LYS A 330 -4.82 3.34 -31.73
N ILE A 331 -4.85 2.64 -30.61
CA ILE A 331 -3.95 1.52 -30.29
C ILE A 331 -4.74 0.21 -30.29
N SER A 332 -4.01 -0.90 -30.47
CA SER A 332 -4.59 -2.25 -30.41
C SER A 332 -4.73 -2.66 -28.94
N ASN A 333 -5.89 -2.39 -28.35
CA ASN A 333 -6.21 -2.72 -26.96
C ASN A 333 -7.68 -3.15 -26.89
N GLN A 334 -7.92 -4.34 -26.33
CA GLN A 334 -9.26 -4.95 -26.28
C GLN A 334 -10.25 -4.08 -25.48
N TYR A 335 -9.82 -3.51 -24.36
CA TYR A 335 -10.68 -2.66 -23.51
C TYR A 335 -11.11 -1.38 -24.26
N ILE A 336 -10.19 -0.74 -24.97
CA ILE A 336 -10.50 0.45 -25.79
C ILE A 336 -11.48 0.09 -26.92
N TYR A 337 -11.26 -1.04 -27.58
CA TYR A 337 -12.16 -1.51 -28.64
C TYR A 337 -13.57 -1.76 -28.12
N GLU A 338 -13.71 -2.52 -27.02
CA GLU A 338 -15.02 -2.84 -26.46
C GLU A 338 -15.71 -1.63 -25.84
N LEU A 339 -14.98 -0.68 -25.26
CA LEU A 339 -15.55 0.60 -24.80
C LEU A 339 -16.14 1.38 -25.95
N LYS A 340 -15.39 1.58 -27.05
CA LYS A 340 -15.88 2.29 -28.25
C LYS A 340 -17.08 1.61 -28.89
N LYS A 341 -17.12 0.29 -28.88
CA LYS A 341 -18.25 -0.50 -29.39
C LYS A 341 -19.51 -0.36 -28.53
N MET A 342 -19.34 -0.35 -27.20
CA MET A 342 -20.44 -0.18 -26.24
C MET A 342 -21.10 1.21 -26.38
N LEU A 343 -20.31 2.25 -26.58
CA LEU A 343 -20.81 3.64 -26.68
C LEU A 343 -21.43 3.99 -28.02
N LYS A 344 -21.21 3.18 -29.07
CA LYS A 344 -21.90 3.34 -30.38
C LYS A 344 -23.33 2.81 -30.39
N LYS A 345 -23.72 2.02 -29.38
CA LYS A 345 -25.09 1.52 -29.18
C LYS A 345 -25.89 2.49 -28.30
#